data_c8613a9b9e18f4922e01fd402c5fe060
#
_entry.id   c8613a9b9e18f4922e01fd402c5fe060
#
_cell.length_a   1.000
_cell.length_b   1.000
_cell.length_c   1.000
_cell.angle_alpha   90.00
_cell.angle_beta   90.00
_cell.angle_gamma   90.00
#
_symmetry.space_group_name_H-M   'P 1'
#
loop_
_entity.id
_entity.type
_entity.pdbx_description
1 polymer ?
#
loop_
_entity_poly.entity_id
_entity_poly.type
_entity_poly.pdbx_seq_one_letter_code
_entity_poly.pdbx_strand_id
1 'polypeptide(L)'
;MAKQSWQDVRDLFRQWREDNCRQSEDVVEYWEEILYDHLDSLGDEEWLVLEQVFIAALDCHNMEVANFCLSKLNQEFPGSLRVKNLKVMKYEALERYSDALELLEAMIELDETNQAPRKRKVAIWKSQGKIVEAIKELTDYLKIFMSDQEAWMELTDLYISQQEWNKAAFCVEELLLHNPNNHLYLQRYAEIKYTHGGYDNLEVARSYYAQAAKLNPKNVRALYGLILTSLHMASSPKCPSQKKKESLKLSEWASSQLSQFQPSAIGKPFSAQILEGLMGTLQINDSKA
;
A
#
# COMPACT_ATOMS: atom_id res chain seq x y z
N MET A 1 12.68 29.31 22.96
CA MET A 1 12.15 27.95 23.16
C MET A 1 12.76 27.38 24.44
N ALA A 2 12.00 26.73 25.33
CA ALA A 2 12.57 26.07 26.50
C ALA A 2 13.53 24.99 25.99
N LYS A 3 14.76 24.93 26.54
CA LYS A 3 15.71 23.87 26.22
C LYS A 3 15.07 22.53 26.60
N GLN A 4 14.65 21.76 25.62
CA GLN A 4 14.19 20.39 25.85
C GLN A 4 15.36 19.59 26.46
N SER A 5 15.03 18.80 27.47
CA SER A 5 16.02 17.90 28.07
C SER A 5 16.29 16.74 27.10
N TRP A 6 17.52 16.21 27.10
CA TRP A 6 17.82 15.01 26.28
C TRP A 6 16.89 13.82 26.61
N GLN A 7 16.39 13.76 27.87
CA GLN A 7 15.45 12.74 28.31
C GLN A 7 14.06 12.91 27.63
N ASP A 8 13.58 14.15 27.51
CA ASP A 8 12.32 14.44 26.83
C ASP A 8 12.41 14.09 25.35
N VAL A 9 13.56 14.37 24.72
CA VAL A 9 13.79 14.03 23.31
C VAL A 9 13.90 12.52 23.10
N ARG A 10 14.58 11.80 24.01
CA ARG A 10 14.60 10.32 23.98
C ARG A 10 13.18 9.73 24.05
N ASP A 11 12.37 10.24 24.98
CA ASP A 11 10.99 9.76 25.16
C ASP A 11 10.12 10.10 23.95
N LEU A 12 10.35 11.26 23.31
CA LEU A 12 9.71 11.64 22.05
C LEU A 12 10.11 10.68 20.91
N PHE A 13 11.38 10.33 20.78
CA PHE A 13 11.85 9.34 19.78
C PHE A 13 11.20 7.97 20.01
N ARG A 14 11.05 7.56 21.27
CA ARG A 14 10.34 6.32 21.62
C ARG A 14 8.87 6.40 21.19
N GLN A 15 8.18 7.50 21.48
CA GLN A 15 6.80 7.71 21.07
C GLN A 15 6.66 7.65 19.54
N TRP A 16 7.53 8.30 18.78
CA TRP A 16 7.47 8.24 17.31
C TRP A 16 7.67 6.82 16.76
N ARG A 17 8.52 6.01 17.42
CA ARG A 17 8.65 4.58 17.06
C ARG A 17 7.38 3.78 17.35
N GLU A 18 6.77 4.00 18.52
CA GLU A 18 5.53 3.32 18.94
C GLU A 18 4.34 3.71 18.05
N ASP A 19 4.22 4.99 17.73
CA ASP A 19 3.15 5.52 16.86
C ASP A 19 3.42 5.30 15.36
N ASN A 20 4.59 4.74 15.00
CA ASN A 20 5.07 4.61 13.61
C ASN A 20 5.07 5.95 12.85
N CYS A 21 5.29 7.05 13.55
CA CYS A 21 5.41 8.39 12.98
C CYS A 21 6.80 8.62 12.40
N ARG A 22 6.85 8.96 11.11
CA ARG A 22 8.10 9.24 10.41
C ARG A 22 8.33 10.76 10.37
N GLN A 23 9.05 11.29 11.36
CA GLN A 23 9.38 12.70 11.53
C GLN A 23 10.88 12.91 11.26
N SER A 24 11.29 12.70 9.99
CA SER A 24 12.72 12.57 9.65
C SER A 24 13.49 13.87 9.85
N GLU A 25 12.91 15.03 9.53
CA GLU A 25 13.54 16.34 9.71
C GLU A 25 13.75 16.64 11.19
N ASP A 26 12.71 16.48 12.01
CA ASP A 26 12.78 16.71 13.45
C ASP A 26 13.78 15.75 14.14
N VAL A 27 13.81 14.47 13.70
CA VAL A 27 14.75 13.47 14.23
C VAL A 27 16.20 13.88 13.98
N VAL A 28 16.53 14.38 12.78
CA VAL A 28 17.89 14.82 12.46
C VAL A 28 18.25 16.09 13.22
N GLU A 29 17.32 17.06 13.33
CA GLU A 29 17.52 18.30 14.07
C GLU A 29 17.81 18.01 15.57
N TYR A 30 16.94 17.25 16.24
CA TYR A 30 17.15 16.88 17.65
C TYR A 30 18.39 16.00 17.89
N TRP A 31 18.74 15.18 16.90
CA TRP A 31 20.00 14.44 16.97
C TRP A 31 21.21 15.36 16.99
N GLU A 32 21.31 16.30 16.05
CA GLU A 32 22.45 17.21 15.93
C GLU A 32 22.52 18.21 17.10
N GLU A 33 21.38 18.70 17.58
CA GLU A 33 21.35 19.71 18.64
C GLU A 33 21.51 19.15 20.06
N ILE A 34 21.02 17.92 20.32
CA ILE A 34 20.88 17.44 21.72
C ILE A 34 21.40 16.02 21.90
N LEU A 35 20.96 15.03 21.10
CA LEU A 35 21.23 13.62 21.42
C LEU A 35 22.65 13.18 21.10
N TYR A 36 23.32 13.80 20.14
CA TYR A 36 24.69 13.46 19.78
C TYR A 36 25.65 13.54 20.96
N ASP A 37 25.55 14.58 21.78
CA ASP A 37 26.41 14.79 22.96
C ASP A 37 26.02 13.89 24.15
N HIS A 38 24.86 13.25 24.11
CA HIS A 38 24.29 12.41 25.17
C HIS A 38 24.16 10.93 24.81
N LEU A 39 24.83 10.49 23.76
CA LEU A 39 24.71 9.14 23.20
C LEU A 39 24.99 8.06 24.27
N ASP A 40 26.11 8.20 25.03
CA ASP A 40 26.50 7.26 26.08
C ASP A 40 25.50 7.22 27.27
N SER A 41 24.62 8.22 27.37
CA SER A 41 23.61 8.32 28.43
C SER A 41 22.33 7.58 28.10
N LEU A 42 22.14 7.14 26.83
CA LEU A 42 20.95 6.44 26.36
C LEU A 42 20.90 4.97 26.82
N GLY A 43 22.02 4.38 27.22
CA GLY A 43 22.10 2.97 27.59
C GLY A 43 21.67 2.04 26.44
N ASP A 44 20.84 1.03 26.73
CA ASP A 44 20.43 0.04 25.74
C ASP A 44 19.59 0.62 24.56
N GLU A 45 19.04 1.83 24.73
CA GLU A 45 18.29 2.49 23.64
C GLU A 45 19.19 3.14 22.59
N GLU A 46 20.47 3.29 22.85
CA GLU A 46 21.44 3.87 21.93
C GLU A 46 21.30 3.26 20.52
N TRP A 47 21.27 1.94 20.44
CA TRP A 47 21.23 1.22 19.16
C TRP A 47 19.94 1.42 18.38
N LEU A 48 18.81 1.52 19.08
CA LEU A 48 17.51 1.82 18.48
C LEU A 48 17.43 3.26 17.98
N VAL A 49 18.00 4.19 18.76
CA VAL A 49 18.06 5.60 18.37
C VAL A 49 18.98 5.78 17.16
N LEU A 50 20.17 5.16 17.16
CA LEU A 50 21.08 5.19 16.01
C LEU A 50 20.46 4.65 14.74
N GLU A 51 19.66 3.59 14.82
CA GLU A 51 18.92 3.06 13.66
C GLU A 51 17.85 4.05 13.18
N GLN A 52 17.08 4.65 14.11
CA GLN A 52 16.05 5.65 13.78
C GLN A 52 16.67 6.88 13.12
N VAL A 53 17.76 7.40 13.69
CA VAL A 53 18.51 8.54 13.15
C VAL A 53 19.12 8.21 11.80
N PHE A 54 19.66 7.01 11.63
CA PHE A 54 20.18 6.56 10.34
C PHE A 54 19.11 6.62 9.24
N ILE A 55 17.92 6.08 9.50
CA ILE A 55 16.81 6.08 8.54
C ILE A 55 16.38 7.51 8.23
N ALA A 56 16.23 8.35 9.27
CA ALA A 56 15.87 9.75 9.11
C ALA A 56 16.92 10.55 8.31
N ALA A 57 18.20 10.29 8.57
CA ALA A 57 19.30 10.91 7.84
C ALA A 57 19.32 10.54 6.36
N LEU A 58 18.95 9.30 5.99
CA LEU A 58 18.79 8.92 4.59
C LEU A 58 17.62 9.66 3.93
N ASP A 59 16.50 9.85 4.64
CA ASP A 59 15.35 10.61 4.13
C ASP A 59 15.70 12.08 3.87
N CYS A 60 16.51 12.69 4.76
CA CYS A 60 16.96 14.07 4.65
C CYS A 60 18.22 14.23 3.77
N HIS A 61 18.71 13.15 3.16
CA HIS A 61 19.97 13.11 2.38
C HIS A 61 21.22 13.55 3.17
N ASN A 62 21.19 13.47 4.50
CA ASN A 62 22.33 13.75 5.37
C ASN A 62 23.24 12.52 5.50
N MET A 63 24.14 12.37 4.51
CA MET A 63 25.03 11.20 4.43
C MET A 63 26.12 11.18 5.53
N GLU A 64 26.45 12.31 6.14
CA GLU A 64 27.42 12.38 7.22
C GLU A 64 26.89 11.69 8.48
N VAL A 65 25.70 12.08 8.90
CA VAL A 65 25.02 11.46 10.05
C VAL A 65 24.71 9.99 9.78
N ALA A 66 24.23 9.65 8.57
CA ALA A 66 23.97 8.27 8.19
C ALA A 66 25.25 7.41 8.27
N ASN A 67 26.38 7.89 7.79
CA ASN A 67 27.66 7.16 7.85
C ASN A 67 28.14 6.98 9.29
N PHE A 68 27.98 7.99 10.13
CA PHE A 68 28.34 7.91 11.55
C PHE A 68 27.53 6.81 12.25
N CYS A 69 26.21 6.86 12.13
CA CYS A 69 25.32 5.87 12.75
C CYS A 69 25.61 4.45 12.24
N LEU A 70 25.75 4.27 10.94
CA LEU A 70 26.06 2.95 10.34
C LEU A 70 27.41 2.42 10.80
N SER A 71 28.42 3.29 10.93
CA SER A 71 29.76 2.91 11.41
C SER A 71 29.71 2.38 12.84
N LYS A 72 29.00 3.10 13.73
CA LYS A 72 28.79 2.70 15.12
C LYS A 72 28.07 1.37 15.23
N LEU A 73 26.95 1.23 14.52
CA LEU A 73 26.17 -0.02 14.51
C LEU A 73 26.96 -1.21 13.94
N ASN A 74 27.76 -1.01 12.92
CA ASN A 74 28.59 -2.08 12.34
C ASN A 74 29.76 -2.47 13.24
N GLN A 75 30.26 -1.55 14.04
CA GLN A 75 31.33 -1.79 15.00
C GLN A 75 30.85 -2.66 16.17
N GLU A 76 29.67 -2.39 16.69
CA GLU A 76 29.08 -3.15 17.80
C GLU A 76 28.48 -4.49 17.33
N PHE A 77 27.82 -4.50 16.17
CA PHE A 77 27.14 -5.70 15.64
C PHE A 77 27.75 -6.17 14.31
N PRO A 78 29.01 -6.62 14.30
CA PRO A 78 29.66 -7.06 13.08
C PRO A 78 28.98 -8.29 12.50
N GLY A 79 28.60 -8.21 11.21
CA GLY A 79 27.95 -9.33 10.50
C GLY A 79 26.44 -9.47 10.71
N SER A 80 25.80 -8.65 11.54
CA SER A 80 24.35 -8.65 11.74
C SER A 80 23.59 -8.42 10.43
N LEU A 81 22.60 -9.26 10.16
CA LEU A 81 21.72 -9.09 8.99
C LEU A 81 20.93 -7.79 9.05
N ARG A 82 20.58 -7.31 10.26
CA ARG A 82 19.90 -6.03 10.46
C ARG A 82 20.78 -4.87 10.02
N VAL A 83 22.06 -4.86 10.42
CA VAL A 83 23.03 -3.84 10.00
C VAL A 83 23.32 -3.93 8.49
N LYS A 84 23.42 -5.14 7.93
CA LYS A 84 23.55 -5.32 6.48
C LYS A 84 22.35 -4.72 5.74
N ASN A 85 21.14 -4.89 6.26
CA ASN A 85 19.93 -4.28 5.68
C ASN A 85 19.98 -2.74 5.68
N LEU A 86 20.49 -2.12 6.74
CA LEU A 86 20.73 -0.67 6.77
C LEU A 86 21.77 -0.26 5.70
N LYS A 87 22.81 -1.06 5.51
CA LYS A 87 23.79 -0.80 4.45
C LYS A 87 23.16 -0.88 3.05
N VAL A 88 22.23 -1.82 2.83
CA VAL A 88 21.45 -1.88 1.59
C VAL A 88 20.63 -0.60 1.41
N MET A 89 19.92 -0.13 2.47
CA MET A 89 19.16 1.13 2.41
C MET A 89 20.03 2.33 2.03
N LYS A 90 21.26 2.39 2.54
CA LYS A 90 22.22 3.41 2.13
C LYS A 90 22.61 3.31 0.65
N TYR A 91 22.82 2.10 0.13
CA TYR A 91 23.10 1.92 -1.30
C TYR A 91 21.90 2.33 -2.16
N GLU A 92 20.68 2.04 -1.73
CA GLU A 92 19.45 2.50 -2.40
C GLU A 92 19.38 4.03 -2.44
N ALA A 93 19.64 4.69 -1.31
CA ALA A 93 19.63 6.16 -1.23
C ALA A 93 20.72 6.83 -2.09
N LEU A 94 21.82 6.11 -2.35
CA LEU A 94 22.90 6.52 -3.25
C LEU A 94 22.68 6.07 -4.70
N GLU A 95 21.53 5.45 -5.02
CA GLU A 95 21.22 4.85 -6.33
C GLU A 95 22.22 3.79 -6.80
N ARG A 96 23.00 3.23 -5.88
CA ARG A 96 23.95 2.15 -6.14
C ARG A 96 23.25 0.79 -6.11
N TYR A 97 22.31 0.60 -7.00
CA TYR A 97 21.42 -0.58 -7.02
C TYR A 97 22.14 -1.90 -7.25
N SER A 98 23.24 -1.91 -8.02
CA SER A 98 24.05 -3.13 -8.23
C SER A 98 24.65 -3.66 -6.94
N ASP A 99 25.24 -2.76 -6.14
CA ASP A 99 25.86 -3.13 -4.86
C ASP A 99 24.81 -3.54 -3.81
N ALA A 100 23.63 -2.88 -3.87
CA ALA A 100 22.50 -3.24 -3.04
C ALA A 100 22.01 -4.67 -3.34
N LEU A 101 21.83 -5.00 -4.63
CA LEU A 101 21.37 -6.32 -5.07
C LEU A 101 22.37 -7.43 -4.73
N GLU A 102 23.66 -7.21 -4.95
CA GLU A 102 24.72 -8.17 -4.58
C GLU A 102 24.71 -8.47 -3.08
N LEU A 103 24.58 -7.43 -2.24
CA LEU A 103 24.50 -7.63 -0.80
C LEU A 103 23.21 -8.35 -0.37
N LEU A 104 22.08 -8.07 -1.02
CA LEU A 104 20.82 -8.77 -0.76
C LEU A 104 20.90 -10.26 -1.16
N GLU A 105 21.53 -10.59 -2.28
CA GLU A 105 21.73 -11.98 -2.70
C GLU A 105 22.58 -12.74 -1.69
N ALA A 106 23.70 -12.15 -1.25
CA ALA A 106 24.52 -12.73 -0.18
C ALA A 106 23.76 -12.89 1.16
N MET A 107 22.80 -12.01 1.49
CA MET A 107 21.96 -12.15 2.67
C MET A 107 20.94 -13.28 2.52
N ILE A 108 20.37 -13.46 1.33
CA ILE A 108 19.42 -14.55 1.02
C ILE A 108 20.12 -15.91 1.06
N GLU A 109 21.35 -16.00 0.58
CA GLU A 109 22.15 -17.23 0.66
C GLU A 109 22.49 -17.63 2.10
N LEU A 110 22.68 -16.65 2.97
CA LEU A 110 22.95 -16.90 4.40
C LEU A 110 21.70 -17.37 5.17
N ASP A 111 20.53 -16.85 4.80
CA ASP A 111 19.26 -17.19 5.44
C ASP A 111 18.11 -17.13 4.40
N GLU A 112 17.80 -18.28 3.84
CA GLU A 112 16.73 -18.42 2.84
C GLU A 112 15.34 -18.17 3.40
N THR A 113 15.18 -18.27 4.73
CA THR A 113 13.89 -18.08 5.43
C THR A 113 13.59 -16.61 5.69
N ASN A 114 14.56 -15.72 5.53
CA ASN A 114 14.40 -14.30 5.76
C ASN A 114 13.65 -13.63 4.60
N GLN A 115 12.47 -13.13 4.90
CA GLN A 115 11.60 -12.47 3.93
C GLN A 115 12.09 -11.05 3.54
N ALA A 116 12.70 -10.32 4.48
CA ALA A 116 13.01 -8.91 4.33
C ALA A 116 13.97 -8.61 3.16
N PRO A 117 15.09 -9.35 2.94
CA PRO A 117 15.95 -9.11 1.79
C PRO A 117 15.25 -9.36 0.46
N ARG A 118 14.38 -10.37 0.37
CA ARG A 118 13.63 -10.68 -0.86
C ARG A 118 12.63 -9.60 -1.20
N LYS A 119 11.84 -9.13 -0.22
CA LYS A 119 10.90 -7.99 -0.41
C LYS A 119 11.65 -6.72 -0.82
N ARG A 120 12.81 -6.46 -0.22
CA ARG A 120 13.62 -5.30 -0.57
C ARG A 120 14.18 -5.36 -1.99
N LYS A 121 14.56 -6.55 -2.46
CA LYS A 121 14.98 -6.76 -3.86
C LYS A 121 13.86 -6.38 -4.84
N VAL A 122 12.61 -6.73 -4.54
CA VAL A 122 11.44 -6.31 -5.32
C VAL A 122 11.32 -4.79 -5.33
N ALA A 123 11.47 -4.12 -4.17
CA ALA A 123 11.40 -2.67 -4.07
C ALA A 123 12.48 -1.97 -4.92
N ILE A 124 13.70 -2.52 -4.96
CA ILE A 124 14.79 -2.01 -5.83
C ILE A 124 14.43 -2.13 -7.31
N TRP A 125 13.88 -3.26 -7.75
CA TRP A 125 13.45 -3.40 -9.14
C TRP A 125 12.34 -2.41 -9.50
N LYS A 126 11.42 -2.15 -8.58
CA LYS A 126 10.35 -1.15 -8.77
C LYS A 126 10.92 0.27 -8.87
N SER A 127 11.87 0.64 -8.01
CA SER A 127 12.50 1.98 -8.05
C SER A 127 13.26 2.24 -9.34
N GLN A 128 13.81 1.19 -9.96
CA GLN A 128 14.46 1.25 -11.29
C GLN A 128 13.45 1.26 -12.45
N GLY A 129 12.13 1.13 -12.19
CA GLY A 129 11.13 0.99 -13.24
C GLY A 129 11.13 -0.37 -13.95
N LYS A 130 11.89 -1.34 -13.46
CA LYS A 130 12.00 -2.70 -14.02
C LYS A 130 10.88 -3.60 -13.49
N ILE A 131 9.66 -3.30 -13.94
CA ILE A 131 8.44 -3.94 -13.44
C ILE A 131 8.40 -5.45 -13.74
N VAL A 132 8.91 -5.87 -14.88
CA VAL A 132 8.93 -7.30 -15.26
C VAL A 132 9.82 -8.12 -14.31
N GLU A 133 10.98 -7.59 -13.96
CA GLU A 133 11.92 -8.19 -13.01
C GLU A 133 11.32 -8.21 -11.59
N ALA A 134 10.63 -7.13 -11.20
CA ALA A 134 9.91 -7.07 -9.92
C ALA A 134 8.81 -8.14 -9.82
N ILE A 135 8.01 -8.31 -10.88
CA ILE A 135 6.98 -9.36 -10.97
C ILE A 135 7.59 -10.76 -10.84
N LYS A 136 8.70 -11.01 -11.56
CA LYS A 136 9.40 -12.30 -11.51
C LYS A 136 9.86 -12.60 -10.08
N GLU A 137 10.58 -11.66 -9.47
CA GLU A 137 11.11 -11.81 -8.11
C GLU A 137 10.00 -12.04 -7.08
N LEU A 138 8.90 -11.27 -7.18
CA LEU A 138 7.77 -11.40 -6.28
C LEU A 138 7.00 -12.71 -6.48
N THR A 139 6.91 -13.19 -7.72
CA THR A 139 6.34 -14.50 -8.03
C THR A 139 7.19 -15.63 -7.44
N ASP A 140 8.53 -15.53 -7.54
CA ASP A 140 9.44 -16.53 -6.97
C ASP A 140 9.41 -16.47 -5.43
N TYR A 141 9.27 -15.28 -4.84
CA TYR A 141 9.03 -15.10 -3.41
C TYR A 141 7.75 -15.82 -2.95
N LEU A 142 6.64 -15.62 -3.64
CA LEU A 142 5.34 -16.20 -3.28
C LEU A 142 5.29 -17.73 -3.45
N LYS A 143 6.15 -18.35 -4.25
CA LYS A 143 6.29 -19.83 -4.28
C LYS A 143 6.79 -20.40 -2.95
N ILE A 144 7.55 -19.61 -2.20
CA ILE A 144 8.11 -19.99 -0.90
C ILE A 144 7.18 -19.53 0.23
N PHE A 145 6.69 -18.29 0.15
CA PHE A 145 5.90 -17.61 1.19
C PHE A 145 4.46 -17.37 0.74
N MET A 146 3.73 -18.42 0.39
CA MET A 146 2.37 -18.33 -0.17
C MET A 146 1.34 -17.63 0.73
N SER A 147 1.57 -17.60 2.05
CA SER A 147 0.65 -16.99 3.02
C SER A 147 0.80 -15.46 3.16
N ASP A 148 1.77 -14.86 2.48
CA ASP A 148 2.02 -13.42 2.58
C ASP A 148 1.00 -12.62 1.76
N GLN A 149 -0.04 -12.13 2.45
CA GLN A 149 -1.12 -11.37 1.83
C GLN A 149 -0.66 -10.03 1.24
N GLU A 150 0.32 -9.37 1.88
CA GLU A 150 0.87 -8.10 1.39
C GLU A 150 1.58 -8.29 0.04
N ALA A 151 2.33 -9.38 -0.09
CA ALA A 151 3.01 -9.72 -1.34
C ALA A 151 2.02 -10.05 -2.47
N TRP A 152 0.91 -10.73 -2.18
CA TRP A 152 -0.16 -10.94 -3.15
C TRP A 152 -0.82 -9.64 -3.59
N MET A 153 -1.05 -8.69 -2.65
CA MET A 153 -1.58 -7.36 -3.00
C MET A 153 -0.62 -6.58 -3.88
N GLU A 154 0.67 -6.58 -3.54
CA GLU A 154 1.70 -5.91 -4.33
C GLU A 154 1.81 -6.50 -5.74
N LEU A 155 1.77 -7.83 -5.87
CA LEU A 155 1.77 -8.51 -7.17
C LEU A 155 0.53 -8.15 -7.99
N THR A 156 -0.63 -8.01 -7.33
CA THR A 156 -1.87 -7.54 -7.97
C THR A 156 -1.67 -6.15 -8.58
N ASP A 157 -1.08 -5.21 -7.83
CA ASP A 157 -0.87 -3.84 -8.28
C ASP A 157 0.15 -3.78 -9.44
N LEU A 158 1.19 -4.61 -9.39
CA LEU A 158 2.15 -4.74 -10.50
C LEU A 158 1.47 -5.26 -11.77
N TYR A 159 0.65 -6.31 -11.68
CA TYR A 159 -0.09 -6.81 -12.86
C TYR A 159 -1.12 -5.82 -13.39
N ILE A 160 -1.79 -5.04 -12.52
CA ILE A 160 -2.68 -3.95 -12.94
C ILE A 160 -1.90 -2.88 -13.73
N SER A 161 -0.72 -2.50 -13.27
CA SER A 161 0.13 -1.53 -13.95
C SER A 161 0.53 -1.98 -15.37
N GLN A 162 0.65 -3.29 -15.57
CA GLN A 162 0.93 -3.92 -16.86
C GLN A 162 -0.33 -4.28 -17.65
N GLN A 163 -1.52 -3.93 -17.16
CA GLN A 163 -2.81 -4.25 -17.77
C GLN A 163 -3.08 -5.76 -17.94
N GLU A 164 -2.40 -6.59 -17.16
CA GLU A 164 -2.54 -8.05 -17.13
C GLU A 164 -3.70 -8.48 -16.22
N TRP A 165 -4.93 -8.13 -16.62
CA TRP A 165 -6.15 -8.24 -15.79
C TRP A 165 -6.43 -9.66 -15.29
N ASN A 166 -6.15 -10.68 -16.09
CA ASN A 166 -6.38 -12.08 -15.70
C ASN A 166 -5.43 -12.51 -14.57
N LYS A 167 -4.16 -12.11 -14.64
CA LYS A 167 -3.18 -12.43 -13.61
C LYS A 167 -3.45 -11.63 -12.33
N ALA A 168 -3.83 -10.36 -12.48
CA ALA A 168 -4.25 -9.54 -11.35
C ALA A 168 -5.47 -10.13 -10.64
N ALA A 169 -6.48 -10.60 -11.39
CA ALA A 169 -7.65 -11.26 -10.83
C ALA A 169 -7.27 -12.53 -10.05
N PHE A 170 -6.39 -13.37 -10.61
CA PHE A 170 -5.88 -14.56 -9.93
C PHE A 170 -5.22 -14.22 -8.58
N CYS A 171 -4.38 -13.20 -8.52
CA CYS A 171 -3.75 -12.80 -7.25
C CYS A 171 -4.78 -12.38 -6.18
N VAL A 172 -5.87 -11.70 -6.59
CA VAL A 172 -6.94 -11.35 -5.63
C VAL A 172 -7.79 -12.57 -5.27
N GLU A 173 -7.96 -13.54 -6.16
CA GLU A 173 -8.60 -14.83 -5.85
C GLU A 173 -7.84 -15.56 -4.74
N GLU A 174 -6.49 -15.59 -4.78
CA GLU A 174 -5.67 -16.12 -3.68
C GLU A 174 -5.91 -15.38 -2.37
N LEU A 175 -5.99 -14.04 -2.40
CA LEU A 175 -6.33 -13.24 -1.21
C LEU A 175 -7.73 -13.57 -0.66
N LEU A 176 -8.70 -13.81 -1.53
CA LEU A 176 -10.05 -14.20 -1.14
C LEU A 176 -10.12 -15.61 -0.55
N LEU A 177 -9.24 -16.53 -0.96
CA LEU A 177 -9.13 -17.84 -0.33
C LEU A 177 -8.63 -17.72 1.13
N HIS A 178 -7.73 -16.81 1.41
CA HIS A 178 -7.27 -16.55 2.78
C HIS A 178 -8.32 -15.83 3.64
N ASN A 179 -9.04 -14.85 3.05
CA ASN A 179 -10.03 -14.06 3.78
C ASN A 179 -11.26 -13.74 2.92
N PRO A 180 -12.21 -14.70 2.79
CA PRO A 180 -13.36 -14.58 1.88
C PRO A 180 -14.39 -13.50 2.29
N ASN A 181 -14.36 -13.05 3.56
CA ASN A 181 -15.28 -12.03 4.05
C ASN A 181 -14.66 -10.63 4.11
N ASN A 182 -13.50 -10.43 3.47
CA ASN A 182 -12.89 -9.10 3.40
C ASN A 182 -13.54 -8.30 2.26
N HIS A 183 -14.37 -7.31 2.62
CA HIS A 183 -15.07 -6.46 1.65
C HIS A 183 -14.13 -5.65 0.75
N LEU A 184 -12.88 -5.39 1.16
CA LEU A 184 -11.89 -4.69 0.36
C LEU A 184 -11.32 -5.59 -0.75
N TYR A 185 -11.10 -6.86 -0.48
CA TYR A 185 -10.66 -7.83 -1.50
C TYR A 185 -11.76 -8.10 -2.52
N LEU A 186 -13.01 -8.25 -2.06
CA LEU A 186 -14.18 -8.38 -2.96
C LEU A 186 -14.31 -7.15 -3.87
N GLN A 187 -14.17 -5.95 -3.29
CA GLN A 187 -14.18 -4.70 -4.05
C GLN A 187 -13.04 -4.67 -5.08
N ARG A 188 -11.81 -5.02 -4.67
CA ARG A 188 -10.64 -5.00 -5.58
C ARG A 188 -10.80 -5.97 -6.73
N TYR A 189 -11.33 -7.17 -6.45
CA TYR A 189 -11.65 -8.14 -7.49
C TYR A 189 -12.67 -7.60 -8.49
N ALA A 190 -13.74 -6.99 -7.97
CA ALA A 190 -14.77 -6.38 -8.81
C ALA A 190 -14.22 -5.24 -9.68
N GLU A 191 -13.31 -4.41 -9.15
CA GLU A 191 -12.62 -3.34 -9.90
C GLU A 191 -11.82 -3.90 -11.07
N ILE A 192 -11.07 -4.97 -10.85
CA ILE A 192 -10.27 -5.62 -11.89
C ILE A 192 -11.19 -6.20 -12.98
N LYS A 193 -12.25 -6.93 -12.59
CA LYS A 193 -13.21 -7.49 -13.54
C LYS A 193 -13.97 -6.41 -14.33
N TYR A 194 -14.34 -5.30 -13.66
CA TYR A 194 -14.97 -4.16 -14.33
C TYR A 194 -14.04 -3.53 -15.37
N THR A 195 -12.77 -3.31 -15.01
CA THR A 195 -11.76 -2.69 -15.89
C THR A 195 -11.38 -3.60 -17.06
N HIS A 196 -11.33 -4.90 -16.82
CA HIS A 196 -11.09 -5.90 -17.87
C HIS A 196 -12.17 -5.82 -18.98
N GLY A 197 -13.41 -5.48 -18.58
CA GLY A 197 -14.50 -5.28 -19.53
C GLY A 197 -15.12 -6.57 -20.07
N GLY A 198 -16.09 -6.40 -20.97
CA GLY A 198 -16.90 -7.51 -21.48
C GLY A 198 -18.09 -7.84 -20.58
N TYR A 199 -19.21 -8.26 -21.19
CA TYR A 199 -20.47 -8.46 -20.48
C TYR A 199 -20.35 -9.45 -19.30
N ASP A 200 -19.66 -10.57 -19.50
CA ASP A 200 -19.50 -11.61 -18.49
C ASP A 200 -18.70 -11.10 -17.28
N ASN A 201 -17.63 -10.33 -17.52
CA ASN A 201 -16.85 -9.72 -16.46
C ASN A 201 -17.64 -8.63 -15.72
N LEU A 202 -18.51 -7.87 -16.41
CA LEU A 202 -19.39 -6.90 -15.76
C LEU A 202 -20.39 -7.60 -14.83
N GLU A 203 -20.95 -8.76 -15.24
CA GLU A 203 -21.85 -9.53 -14.40
C GLU A 203 -21.16 -10.02 -13.12
N VAL A 204 -19.94 -10.53 -13.26
CA VAL A 204 -19.09 -10.92 -12.13
C VAL A 204 -18.80 -9.70 -11.23
N ALA A 205 -18.32 -8.60 -11.81
CA ALA A 205 -18.01 -7.38 -11.06
C ALA A 205 -19.21 -6.87 -10.24
N ARG A 206 -20.42 -6.82 -10.88
CA ARG A 206 -21.66 -6.43 -10.19
C ARG A 206 -21.94 -7.30 -8.97
N SER A 207 -21.78 -8.62 -9.11
CA SER A 207 -22.01 -9.58 -8.03
C SER A 207 -21.06 -9.33 -6.84
N TYR A 208 -19.77 -9.14 -7.12
CA TYR A 208 -18.77 -8.91 -6.08
C TYR A 208 -18.89 -7.53 -5.43
N TYR A 209 -19.24 -6.47 -6.17
CA TYR A 209 -19.57 -5.18 -5.57
C TYR A 209 -20.79 -5.25 -4.66
N ALA A 210 -21.85 -5.96 -5.06
CA ALA A 210 -23.04 -6.15 -4.25
C ALA A 210 -22.69 -6.91 -2.95
N GLN A 211 -21.84 -7.93 -3.02
CA GLN A 211 -21.36 -8.66 -1.86
C GLN A 211 -20.50 -7.80 -0.94
N ALA A 212 -19.60 -7.00 -1.49
CA ALA A 212 -18.78 -6.06 -0.72
C ALA A 212 -19.65 -5.02 0.02
N ALA A 213 -20.65 -4.45 -0.67
CA ALA A 213 -21.61 -3.51 -0.08
C ALA A 213 -22.50 -4.16 1.00
N LYS A 214 -22.83 -5.46 0.85
CA LYS A 214 -23.57 -6.22 1.86
C LYS A 214 -22.75 -6.44 3.13
N LEU A 215 -21.45 -6.75 3.00
CA LEU A 215 -20.55 -6.95 4.14
C LEU A 215 -20.24 -5.64 4.87
N ASN A 216 -20.06 -4.57 4.13
CA ASN A 216 -19.83 -3.24 4.68
C ASN A 216 -20.68 -2.19 3.95
N PRO A 217 -21.87 -1.85 4.49
CA PRO A 217 -22.74 -0.84 3.88
C PRO A 217 -22.12 0.56 3.80
N LYS A 218 -21.04 0.82 4.58
CA LYS A 218 -20.29 2.08 4.53
C LYS A 218 -19.18 2.10 3.49
N ASN A 219 -19.02 1.05 2.70
CA ASN A 219 -18.05 1.00 1.62
C ASN A 219 -18.57 1.80 0.41
N VAL A 220 -18.34 3.11 0.45
CA VAL A 220 -18.75 4.07 -0.58
C VAL A 220 -18.22 3.67 -1.96
N ARG A 221 -16.98 3.18 -2.03
CA ARG A 221 -16.34 2.78 -3.29
C ARG A 221 -17.03 1.57 -3.93
N ALA A 222 -17.43 0.58 -3.12
CA ALA A 222 -18.20 -0.56 -3.59
C ALA A 222 -19.60 -0.15 -4.08
N LEU A 223 -20.26 0.80 -3.39
CA LEU A 223 -21.56 1.32 -3.83
C LEU A 223 -21.47 2.06 -5.18
N TYR A 224 -20.44 2.90 -5.37
CA TYR A 224 -20.19 3.54 -6.68
C TYR A 224 -19.88 2.52 -7.77
N GLY A 225 -19.03 1.54 -7.47
CA GLY A 225 -18.73 0.45 -8.40
C GLY A 225 -19.98 -0.33 -8.80
N LEU A 226 -20.89 -0.56 -7.86
CA LEU A 226 -22.17 -1.23 -8.12
C LEU A 226 -23.08 -0.40 -9.05
N ILE A 227 -23.16 0.92 -8.85
CA ILE A 227 -23.93 1.82 -9.72
C ILE A 227 -23.36 1.78 -11.15
N LEU A 228 -22.06 2.07 -11.29
CA LEU A 228 -21.38 2.12 -12.59
C LEU A 228 -21.52 0.81 -13.36
N THR A 229 -21.28 -0.32 -12.69
CA THR A 229 -21.37 -1.64 -13.30
C THR A 229 -22.81 -1.96 -13.72
N SER A 230 -23.79 -1.63 -12.87
CA SER A 230 -25.22 -1.87 -13.15
C SER A 230 -25.73 -1.04 -14.32
N LEU A 231 -25.35 0.23 -14.41
CA LEU A 231 -25.69 1.11 -15.52
C LEU A 231 -25.01 0.65 -16.82
N HIS A 232 -23.74 0.30 -16.77
CA HIS A 232 -23.01 -0.21 -17.93
C HIS A 232 -23.59 -1.53 -18.44
N MET A 233 -24.01 -2.44 -17.55
CA MET A 233 -24.72 -3.65 -17.94
C MET A 233 -26.08 -3.35 -18.58
N ALA A 234 -26.85 -2.41 -18.01
CA ALA A 234 -28.16 -2.03 -18.51
C ALA A 234 -28.10 -1.40 -19.92
N SER A 235 -27.01 -0.68 -20.23
CA SER A 235 -26.80 -0.09 -21.56
C SER A 235 -26.26 -1.10 -22.60
N SER A 236 -25.76 -2.25 -22.13
CA SER A 236 -25.22 -3.27 -23.05
C SER A 236 -26.30 -3.92 -23.90
N PRO A 237 -26.10 -4.05 -25.22
CA PRO A 237 -27.06 -4.75 -26.13
C PRO A 237 -27.17 -6.26 -25.82
N LYS A 238 -26.18 -6.84 -25.11
CA LYS A 238 -26.19 -8.25 -24.71
C LYS A 238 -27.02 -8.51 -23.45
N CYS A 239 -27.54 -7.46 -22.79
CA CYS A 239 -28.25 -7.61 -21.53
C CYS A 239 -29.70 -8.05 -21.76
N PRO A 240 -30.13 -9.19 -21.19
CA PRO A 240 -31.53 -9.60 -21.23
C PRO A 240 -32.43 -8.58 -20.51
N SER A 241 -33.66 -8.37 -21.01
CA SER A 241 -34.59 -7.38 -20.47
C SER A 241 -34.88 -7.53 -19.00
N GLN A 242 -34.88 -8.75 -18.45
CA GLN A 242 -35.06 -9.01 -17.04
C GLN A 242 -33.83 -8.54 -16.22
N LYS A 243 -32.63 -8.92 -16.67
CA LYS A 243 -31.36 -8.49 -16.01
C LYS A 243 -31.17 -6.98 -16.09
N LYS A 244 -31.64 -6.33 -17.16
CA LYS A 244 -31.65 -4.87 -17.28
C LYS A 244 -32.48 -4.22 -16.17
N LYS A 245 -33.72 -4.71 -15.94
CA LYS A 245 -34.56 -4.20 -14.85
C LYS A 245 -33.96 -4.42 -13.47
N GLU A 246 -33.35 -5.58 -13.24
CA GLU A 246 -32.64 -5.88 -11.96
C GLU A 246 -31.45 -4.96 -11.75
N SER A 247 -30.65 -4.72 -12.78
CA SER A 247 -29.50 -3.82 -12.72
C SER A 247 -29.91 -2.38 -12.40
N LEU A 248 -30.97 -1.87 -13.02
CA LEU A 248 -31.50 -0.53 -12.74
C LEU A 248 -32.00 -0.42 -11.28
N LYS A 249 -32.72 -1.42 -10.78
CA LYS A 249 -33.15 -1.44 -9.36
C LYS A 249 -31.96 -1.47 -8.39
N LEU A 250 -30.89 -2.19 -8.72
CA LEU A 250 -29.68 -2.22 -7.91
C LEU A 250 -28.95 -0.87 -7.91
N SER A 251 -28.92 -0.18 -9.07
CA SER A 251 -28.31 1.16 -9.13
C SER A 251 -29.12 2.19 -8.32
N GLU A 252 -30.46 2.15 -8.38
CA GLU A 252 -31.34 2.99 -7.58
C GLU A 252 -31.15 2.73 -6.07
N TRP A 253 -31.09 1.45 -5.68
CA TRP A 253 -30.85 1.08 -4.29
C TRP A 253 -29.48 1.59 -3.80
N ALA A 254 -28.42 1.38 -4.56
CA ALA A 254 -27.08 1.83 -4.21
C ALA A 254 -26.99 3.36 -4.14
N SER A 255 -27.67 4.08 -5.02
CA SER A 255 -27.80 5.54 -4.99
C SER A 255 -28.52 6.02 -3.72
N SER A 256 -29.61 5.34 -3.33
CA SER A 256 -30.32 5.67 -2.09
C SER A 256 -29.48 5.42 -0.83
N GLN A 257 -28.61 4.40 -0.84
CA GLN A 257 -27.65 4.19 0.24
C GLN A 257 -26.61 5.31 0.31
N LEU A 258 -26.07 5.74 -0.82
CA LEU A 258 -25.12 6.85 -0.86
C LEU A 258 -25.70 8.18 -0.37
N SER A 259 -26.97 8.47 -0.68
CA SER A 259 -27.63 9.70 -0.23
C SER A 259 -27.84 9.75 1.29
N GLN A 260 -27.86 8.58 1.98
CA GLN A 260 -27.93 8.50 3.44
C GLN A 260 -26.58 8.81 4.12
N PHE A 261 -25.48 8.80 3.40
CA PHE A 261 -24.19 9.24 3.95
C PHE A 261 -24.21 10.76 4.15
N GLN A 262 -24.37 11.18 5.40
CA GLN A 262 -24.31 12.61 5.74
C GLN A 262 -22.90 13.19 5.46
N PRO A 263 -22.83 14.45 4.97
CA PRO A 263 -21.56 15.13 4.66
C PRO A 263 -20.61 15.28 5.86
N SER A 264 -21.05 15.05 7.07
CA SER A 264 -20.26 15.14 8.31
C SER A 264 -19.12 14.11 8.43
N ALA A 265 -19.17 13.02 7.66
CA ALA A 265 -18.11 12.01 7.66
C ALA A 265 -16.99 12.31 6.65
N ILE A 266 -17.23 13.19 5.68
CA ILE A 266 -16.26 13.60 4.65
C ILE A 266 -16.18 15.12 4.75
N GLY A 267 -15.25 15.60 5.52
CA GLY A 267 -15.08 16.99 5.95
C GLY A 267 -15.06 18.11 4.91
N LYS A 268 -16.04 18.22 4.03
CA LYS A 268 -16.45 19.48 3.32
C LYS A 268 -17.72 19.24 2.48
N PRO A 269 -18.69 20.19 2.47
CA PRO A 269 -19.92 20.14 1.64
C PRO A 269 -19.65 20.10 0.12
N PHE A 270 -18.42 20.38 -0.30
CA PHE A 270 -17.98 20.38 -1.70
C PHE A 270 -17.95 18.99 -2.35
N SER A 271 -17.71 17.94 -1.56
CA SER A 271 -17.65 16.57 -2.10
C SER A 271 -19.04 16.01 -2.44
N ALA A 272 -20.08 16.36 -1.67
CA ALA A 272 -21.44 15.88 -1.94
C ALA A 272 -22.02 16.48 -3.23
N GLN A 273 -21.78 17.77 -3.51
CA GLN A 273 -22.24 18.43 -4.73
C GLN A 273 -21.55 17.89 -5.99
N ILE A 274 -20.24 17.57 -5.91
CA ILE A 274 -19.52 16.93 -7.02
C ILE A 274 -20.08 15.54 -7.31
N LEU A 275 -20.39 14.79 -6.25
CA LEU A 275 -20.95 13.44 -6.36
C LEU A 275 -22.35 13.47 -6.96
N GLU A 276 -23.21 14.39 -6.54
CA GLU A 276 -24.53 14.60 -7.13
C GLU A 276 -24.43 15.02 -8.61
N GLY A 277 -23.46 15.89 -8.94
CA GLY A 277 -23.20 16.30 -10.32
C GLY A 277 -22.74 15.13 -11.20
N LEU A 278 -21.84 14.29 -10.70
CA LEU A 278 -21.38 13.08 -11.41
C LEU A 278 -22.51 12.05 -11.57
N MET A 279 -23.34 11.85 -10.56
CA MET A 279 -24.50 10.96 -10.64
C MET A 279 -25.55 11.52 -11.63
N GLY A 280 -25.77 12.82 -11.66
CA GLY A 280 -26.64 13.48 -12.63
C GLY A 280 -26.15 13.31 -14.07
N THR A 281 -24.86 13.34 -14.33
CA THR A 281 -24.30 13.10 -15.67
C THR A 281 -24.43 11.65 -16.11
N LEU A 282 -24.38 10.69 -15.18
CA LEU A 282 -24.60 9.27 -15.48
C LEU A 282 -26.07 8.94 -15.77
N GLN A 283 -27.02 9.71 -15.24
CA GLN A 283 -28.46 9.53 -15.47
C GLN A 283 -28.97 10.22 -16.76
N ILE A 284 -28.27 11.26 -17.24
CA ILE A 284 -28.70 12.06 -18.41
C ILE A 284 -28.69 11.26 -19.74
N ASN A 285 -27.97 10.16 -19.84
CA ASN A 285 -27.96 9.33 -21.04
C ASN A 285 -29.15 8.39 -21.18
N ASP A 286 -29.99 8.19 -20.14
CA ASP A 286 -31.16 7.32 -20.20
C ASP A 286 -32.47 8.05 -20.67
N SER A 287 -32.46 9.37 -20.74
CA SER A 287 -33.66 10.17 -21.14
C SER A 287 -33.70 10.56 -22.61
N LYS A 288 -32.77 10.03 -23.43
CA LYS A 288 -32.69 10.30 -24.87
C LYS A 288 -32.60 9.02 -25.74
N ALA A 289 -33.10 7.89 -25.29
CA ALA A 289 -33.23 6.66 -26.09
C ALA A 289 -34.67 6.21 -26.20
#